data_d87a06e826ac183edfdc94fb17f3a841
#
_entry.id   d87a06e826ac183edfdc94fb17f3a841
#
_cell.length_a   1.000
_cell.length_b   1.000
_cell.length_c   1.000
_cell.angle_alpha   90.00
_cell.angle_beta   90.00
_cell.angle_gamma   90.00
#
_symmetry.space_group_name_H-M   'P 1'
#
loop_
_entity.id
_entity.type
_entity.pdbx_description
1 polymer ?
#
loop_
_entity_poly.entity_id
_entity_poly.type
_entity_poly.pdbx_seq_one_letter_code
_entity_poly.pdbx_strand_id
1 'polypeptide(L)'
;MKKLEQAIYVAAMVIVSVLLFAEGRRSAALDEKEAVAPKSLYALLSNPQVKLQIVDLRAYDDDGYLDTHVPGAIPMPECDPAKGPATAADRIYPYVTTILITQDGTGPALDACRGRFALARVLAGGQDAWSAALLPEDTGDYAPPKSAAGGGCL
;
A
#
# COMPACT_ATOMS: atom_id res chain seq x y z
N MET A 1 -3.13 38.90 -35.56
CA MET A 1 -2.79 38.69 -34.15
C MET A 1 -3.75 37.74 -33.47
N LYS A 2 -5.08 37.94 -33.48
CA LYS A 2 -6.05 37.06 -32.78
C LYS A 2 -6.02 35.55 -33.14
N LYS A 3 -5.74 35.23 -34.44
CA LYS A 3 -5.66 33.80 -34.87
C LYS A 3 -4.43 33.07 -34.34
N LEU A 4 -3.31 33.79 -34.15
CA LEU A 4 -2.08 33.22 -33.60
C LEU A 4 -2.25 32.92 -32.07
N GLU A 5 -2.86 33.83 -31.33
CA GLU A 5 -3.17 33.64 -29.91
C GLU A 5 -4.10 32.42 -29.70
N GLN A 6 -5.16 32.31 -30.50
CA GLN A 6 -6.05 31.16 -30.43
C GLN A 6 -5.33 29.83 -30.71
N ALA A 7 -4.42 29.81 -31.69
CA ALA A 7 -3.64 28.61 -31.98
C ALA A 7 -2.71 28.20 -30.82
N ILE A 8 -2.11 29.18 -30.14
CA ILE A 8 -1.26 28.95 -28.96
C ILE A 8 -2.07 28.36 -27.80
N TYR A 9 -3.27 28.90 -27.51
CA TYR A 9 -4.14 28.38 -26.45
C TYR A 9 -4.60 26.95 -26.73
N VAL A 10 -4.98 26.63 -27.97
CA VAL A 10 -5.38 25.28 -28.36
C VAL A 10 -4.22 24.30 -28.21
N ALA A 11 -3.04 24.68 -28.67
CA ALA A 11 -1.84 23.85 -28.52
C ALA A 11 -1.48 23.60 -27.04
N ALA A 12 -1.55 24.63 -26.18
CA ALA A 12 -1.30 24.48 -24.75
C ALA A 12 -2.32 23.54 -24.07
N MET A 13 -3.61 23.68 -24.42
CA MET A 13 -4.65 22.78 -23.89
C MET A 13 -4.45 21.33 -24.30
N VAL A 14 -4.04 21.08 -25.54
CA VAL A 14 -3.75 19.74 -26.02
C VAL A 14 -2.54 19.15 -25.30
N ILE A 15 -1.47 19.92 -25.10
CA ILE A 15 -0.27 19.49 -24.37
C ILE A 15 -0.62 19.12 -22.92
N VAL A 16 -1.36 19.98 -22.21
CA VAL A 16 -1.78 19.72 -20.83
C VAL A 16 -2.67 18.49 -20.75
N SER A 17 -3.60 18.33 -21.68
CA SER A 17 -4.46 17.12 -21.72
C SER A 17 -3.64 15.85 -21.97
N VAL A 18 -2.65 15.88 -22.85
CA VAL A 18 -1.76 14.74 -23.12
C VAL A 18 -0.90 14.41 -21.90
N LEU A 19 -0.39 15.42 -21.19
CA LEU A 19 0.39 15.22 -19.97
C LEU A 19 -0.45 14.63 -18.85
N LEU A 20 -1.66 15.13 -18.63
CA LEU A 20 -2.60 14.57 -17.62
C LEU A 20 -3.02 13.12 -17.99
N PHE A 21 -3.20 12.83 -19.28
CA PHE A 21 -3.49 11.47 -19.73
C PHE A 21 -2.30 10.53 -19.60
N ALA A 22 -1.08 11.03 -19.77
CA ALA A 22 0.16 10.26 -19.61
C ALA A 22 0.44 9.94 -18.12
N GLU A 23 0.17 10.88 -17.22
CA GLU A 23 0.27 10.64 -15.78
C GLU A 23 -0.81 9.67 -15.29
N GLY A 24 -2.06 9.80 -15.73
CA GLY A 24 -3.12 8.85 -15.43
C GLY A 24 -2.82 7.42 -15.93
N ARG A 25 -2.13 7.26 -17.06
CA ARG A 25 -1.71 5.94 -17.56
C ARG A 25 -0.52 5.35 -16.81
N ARG A 26 0.39 6.17 -16.25
CA ARG A 26 1.47 5.67 -15.39
C ARG A 26 0.97 5.10 -14.08
N SER A 27 -0.10 5.66 -13.52
CA SER A 27 -0.77 5.11 -12.33
C SER A 27 -1.55 3.81 -12.64
N ALA A 28 -1.95 3.58 -13.89
CA ALA A 28 -2.72 2.39 -14.29
C ALA A 28 -1.86 1.17 -14.67
N ALA A 29 -0.55 1.33 -14.77
CA ALA A 29 0.37 0.28 -15.24
C ALA A 29 1.28 -0.29 -14.14
N LEU A 30 0.75 -0.45 -12.92
CA LEU A 30 1.30 -1.47 -12.03
C LEU A 30 0.89 -2.81 -12.64
N ASP A 31 1.88 -3.57 -13.12
CA ASP A 31 1.69 -4.91 -13.64
C ASP A 31 0.80 -5.69 -12.64
N GLU A 32 -0.26 -6.32 -13.12
CA GLU A 32 -1.21 -7.09 -12.32
C GLU A 32 -0.51 -8.18 -11.46
N LYS A 33 0.72 -8.52 -11.82
CA LYS A 33 1.61 -9.40 -11.04
C LYS A 33 2.22 -8.72 -9.80
N GLU A 34 2.35 -7.40 -9.80
CA GLU A 34 2.97 -6.64 -8.71
C GLU A 34 1.95 -5.96 -7.80
N ALA A 35 0.70 -5.81 -8.23
CA ALA A 35 -0.36 -5.17 -7.46
C ALA A 35 -1.49 -6.15 -7.12
N VAL A 36 -2.07 -5.96 -5.93
CA VAL A 36 -3.22 -6.72 -5.45
C VAL A 36 -4.38 -5.76 -5.22
N ALA A 37 -5.52 -6.03 -5.83
CA ALA A 37 -6.73 -5.24 -5.60
C ALA A 37 -7.26 -5.42 -4.16
N PRO A 38 -7.87 -4.38 -3.53
CA PRO A 38 -8.34 -4.45 -2.14
C PRO A 38 -9.26 -5.65 -1.85
N LYS A 39 -10.25 -5.90 -2.69
CA LYS A 39 -11.17 -7.05 -2.51
C LYS A 39 -10.47 -8.40 -2.64
N SER A 40 -9.46 -8.49 -3.51
CA SER A 40 -8.65 -9.71 -3.66
C SER A 40 -7.78 -9.93 -2.43
N LEU A 41 -7.17 -8.89 -1.88
CA LEU A 41 -6.43 -8.97 -0.62
C LEU A 41 -7.34 -9.41 0.52
N TYR A 42 -8.53 -8.82 0.65
CA TYR A 42 -9.50 -9.21 1.68
C TYR A 42 -9.88 -10.69 1.59
N ALA A 43 -10.11 -11.21 0.39
CA ALA A 43 -10.37 -12.63 0.18
C ALA A 43 -9.18 -13.52 0.59
N LEU A 44 -7.93 -13.08 0.31
CA LEU A 44 -6.72 -13.79 0.73
C LEU A 44 -6.58 -13.81 2.27
N LEU A 45 -6.85 -12.69 2.94
CA LEU A 45 -6.81 -12.59 4.41
C LEU A 45 -7.85 -13.47 5.10
N SER A 46 -8.98 -13.69 4.46
CA SER A 46 -10.04 -14.56 4.95
C SER A 46 -9.73 -16.06 4.79
N ASN A 47 -8.65 -16.41 4.08
CA ASN A 47 -8.26 -17.79 3.82
C ASN A 47 -7.10 -18.21 4.75
N PRO A 48 -7.33 -19.09 5.75
CA PRO A 48 -6.31 -19.49 6.72
C PRO A 48 -5.16 -20.30 6.12
N GLN A 49 -5.29 -20.80 4.88
CA GLN A 49 -4.23 -21.53 4.18
C GLN A 49 -3.21 -20.59 3.53
N VAL A 50 -3.54 -19.32 3.36
CA VAL A 50 -2.65 -18.34 2.74
C VAL A 50 -1.73 -17.74 3.80
N LYS A 51 -0.42 -17.90 3.59
CA LYS A 51 0.59 -17.27 4.44
C LYS A 51 1.08 -16.00 3.74
N LEU A 52 0.67 -14.86 4.24
CA LEU A 52 1.15 -13.55 3.82
C LEU A 52 1.29 -12.63 5.03
N GLN A 53 2.08 -11.59 4.87
CA GLN A 53 2.14 -10.47 5.80
C GLN A 53 1.77 -9.18 5.09
N ILE A 54 1.24 -8.24 5.84
CA ILE A 54 0.93 -6.89 5.36
C ILE A 54 1.86 -5.95 6.08
N VAL A 55 2.53 -5.07 5.34
CA VAL A 55 3.44 -4.05 5.89
C VAL A 55 2.96 -2.68 5.47
N ASP A 56 2.62 -1.85 6.44
CA ASP A 56 2.17 -0.48 6.22
C ASP A 56 3.35 0.48 6.35
N LEU A 57 3.62 1.20 5.27
CA LEU A 57 4.76 2.13 5.13
C LEU A 57 4.41 3.57 5.47
N ARG A 58 3.14 3.85 5.83
CA ARG A 58 2.68 5.17 6.23
C ARG A 58 3.28 5.58 7.58
N ALA A 59 3.23 6.87 7.90
CA ALA A 59 3.67 7.36 9.20
C ALA A 59 2.91 6.67 10.34
N TYR A 60 3.59 6.44 11.46
CA TYR A 60 2.99 5.86 12.66
C TYR A 60 2.50 6.99 13.57
N ASP A 61 1.46 7.67 13.12
CA ASP A 61 0.84 8.84 13.75
C ASP A 61 -0.67 8.87 13.50
N ASP A 62 -1.35 9.89 14.05
CA ASP A 62 -2.80 10.06 14.00
C ASP A 62 -3.33 10.41 12.61
N ASP A 63 -2.47 10.86 11.68
CA ASP A 63 -2.85 11.15 10.29
C ASP A 63 -2.51 9.98 9.35
N GLY A 64 -1.90 8.92 9.85
CA GLY A 64 -1.42 7.77 9.10
C GLY A 64 -1.95 6.43 9.63
N TYR A 65 -1.04 5.60 10.15
CA TYR A 65 -1.37 4.25 10.60
C TYR A 65 -2.39 4.24 11.75
N LEU A 66 -2.27 5.16 12.73
CA LEU A 66 -3.10 5.15 13.94
C LEU A 66 -4.55 5.56 13.65
N ASP A 67 -4.79 6.36 12.61
CA ASP A 67 -6.15 6.71 12.19
C ASP A 67 -6.91 5.47 11.72
N THR A 68 -6.46 4.88 10.62
CA THR A 68 -7.03 3.65 10.07
C THR A 68 -5.97 2.81 9.37
N HIS A 69 -6.06 1.50 9.47
CA HIS A 69 -5.17 0.58 8.76
C HIS A 69 -5.86 -0.75 8.39
N VAL A 70 -5.30 -1.45 7.43
CA VAL A 70 -5.76 -2.79 7.06
C VAL A 70 -5.56 -3.74 8.25
N PRO A 71 -6.56 -4.55 8.62
CA PRO A 71 -6.46 -5.46 9.75
C PRO A 71 -5.22 -6.36 9.70
N GLY A 72 -4.44 -6.34 10.78
CA GLY A 72 -3.22 -7.11 10.91
C GLY A 72 -2.01 -6.54 10.16
N ALA A 73 -2.10 -5.33 9.61
CA ALA A 73 -0.96 -4.64 9.01
C ALA A 73 0.11 -4.32 10.05
N ILE A 74 1.37 -4.60 9.71
CA ILE A 74 2.54 -4.34 10.54
C ILE A 74 3.12 -2.98 10.16
N PRO A 75 3.13 -1.99 11.06
CA PRO A 75 3.68 -0.67 10.74
C PRO A 75 5.20 -0.71 10.60
N MET A 76 5.68 -0.20 9.47
CA MET A 76 7.09 -0.02 9.15
C MET A 76 7.28 1.29 8.35
N PRO A 77 7.11 2.45 8.99
CA PRO A 77 7.16 3.74 8.32
C PRO A 77 8.41 3.92 7.47
N GLU A 78 8.23 4.42 6.24
CA GLU A 78 9.32 4.67 5.29
C GLU A 78 10.24 3.46 5.04
N CYS A 79 9.74 2.23 5.25
CA CYS A 79 10.53 1.00 5.17
C CYS A 79 11.62 0.87 6.25
N ASP A 80 11.47 1.57 7.36
CA ASP A 80 12.39 1.54 8.49
C ASP A 80 11.69 0.95 9.74
N PRO A 81 12.05 -0.26 10.18
CA PRO A 81 11.44 -0.86 11.37
C PRO A 81 11.72 -0.08 12.66
N ALA A 82 12.75 0.77 12.70
CA ALA A 82 13.05 1.61 13.85
C ALA A 82 12.07 2.79 14.01
N LYS A 83 11.33 3.13 12.95
CA LYS A 83 10.30 4.19 12.98
C LYS A 83 8.94 3.71 13.45
N GLY A 84 8.73 2.41 13.52
CA GLY A 84 7.53 1.78 14.05
C GLY A 84 7.68 1.35 15.51
N PRO A 85 6.63 0.77 16.10
CA PRO A 85 6.70 0.22 17.45
C PRO A 85 7.65 -1.00 17.50
N ALA A 86 8.42 -1.13 18.58
CA ALA A 86 9.39 -2.21 18.75
C ALA A 86 8.76 -3.61 18.59
N THR A 87 7.51 -3.77 19.00
CA THR A 87 6.75 -5.02 18.88
C THR A 87 6.42 -5.40 17.43
N ALA A 88 6.50 -4.47 16.49
CA ALA A 88 6.29 -4.71 15.06
C ALA A 88 7.55 -5.24 14.38
N ALA A 89 8.73 -4.74 14.74
CA ALA A 89 10.00 -5.09 14.11
C ALA A 89 10.27 -6.61 14.11
N ASP A 90 9.96 -7.28 15.22
CA ASP A 90 10.18 -8.73 15.39
C ASP A 90 9.18 -9.60 14.60
N ARG A 91 8.20 -8.98 13.95
CA ARG A 91 7.14 -9.66 13.19
C ARG A 91 7.31 -9.57 11.68
N ILE A 92 8.38 -8.93 11.21
CA ILE A 92 8.66 -8.75 9.78
C ILE A 92 9.55 -9.88 9.30
N TYR A 93 9.03 -10.65 8.34
CA TYR A 93 9.72 -11.83 7.77
C TYR A 93 10.06 -11.58 6.30
N PRO A 94 11.35 -11.45 5.92
CA PRO A 94 11.75 -11.07 4.56
C PRO A 94 11.38 -12.08 3.47
N TYR A 95 11.15 -13.34 3.83
CA TYR A 95 10.89 -14.45 2.90
C TYR A 95 9.41 -14.82 2.76
N VAL A 96 8.53 -14.11 3.45
CA VAL A 96 7.08 -14.30 3.35
C VAL A 96 6.52 -13.38 2.27
N THR A 97 5.49 -13.84 1.56
CA THR A 97 4.75 -12.96 0.63
C THR A 97 4.27 -11.73 1.37
N THR A 98 4.70 -10.56 0.92
CA THR A 98 4.48 -9.29 1.60
C THR A 98 3.66 -8.36 0.74
N ILE A 99 2.58 -7.82 1.30
CA ILE A 99 1.78 -6.76 0.69
C ILE A 99 2.20 -5.44 1.33
N LEU A 100 2.73 -4.53 0.52
CA LEU A 100 3.15 -3.20 0.93
C LEU A 100 1.98 -2.22 0.79
N ILE A 101 1.75 -1.41 1.81
CA ILE A 101 0.69 -0.40 1.82
C ILE A 101 1.33 0.99 1.97
N THR A 102 0.92 1.90 1.11
CA THR A 102 1.09 3.34 1.25
C THR A 102 -0.27 4.00 1.21
N GLN A 103 -0.35 5.33 1.26
CA GLN A 103 -1.64 6.02 1.25
C GLN A 103 -2.41 5.75 -0.05
N ASP A 104 -1.75 5.91 -1.19
CA ASP A 104 -2.34 5.84 -2.54
C ASP A 104 -1.81 4.69 -3.43
N GLY A 105 -1.00 3.80 -2.87
CA GLY A 105 -0.34 2.71 -3.61
C GLY A 105 0.91 3.14 -4.38
N THR A 106 1.44 4.34 -4.12
CA THR A 106 2.64 4.89 -4.78
C THR A 106 3.63 5.44 -3.75
N GLY A 107 4.77 5.94 -4.21
CA GLY A 107 5.72 6.71 -3.42
C GLY A 107 7.08 6.04 -3.20
N PRO A 108 8.08 6.85 -2.75
CA PRO A 108 9.47 6.41 -2.62
C PRO A 108 9.69 5.32 -1.57
N ALA A 109 8.84 5.24 -0.56
CA ALA A 109 8.90 4.18 0.45
C ALA A 109 8.65 2.80 -0.15
N LEU A 110 7.77 2.70 -1.17
CA LEU A 110 7.55 1.46 -1.90
C LEU A 110 8.80 1.00 -2.64
N ASP A 111 9.46 1.90 -3.35
CA ASP A 111 10.67 1.57 -4.13
C ASP A 111 11.79 1.11 -3.21
N ALA A 112 11.96 1.78 -2.07
CA ALA A 112 12.94 1.38 -1.05
C ALA A 112 12.62 0.01 -0.44
N CYS A 113 11.32 -0.31 -0.29
CA CYS A 113 10.89 -1.52 0.42
C CYS A 113 10.77 -2.77 -0.47
N ARG A 114 10.52 -2.62 -1.77
CA ARG A 114 10.35 -3.75 -2.69
C ARG A 114 11.55 -4.69 -2.67
N GLY A 115 12.76 -4.16 -2.65
CA GLY A 115 14.00 -4.94 -2.60
C GLY A 115 14.27 -5.64 -1.26
N ARG A 116 13.52 -5.31 -0.22
CA ARG A 116 13.70 -5.87 1.12
C ARG A 116 13.01 -7.23 1.30
N PHE A 117 11.98 -7.51 0.51
CA PHE A 117 11.19 -8.71 0.59
C PHE A 117 11.33 -9.56 -0.68
N ALA A 118 11.48 -10.87 -0.51
CA ALA A 118 11.63 -11.78 -1.63
C ALA A 118 10.42 -11.83 -2.57
N LEU A 119 9.22 -11.60 -2.02
CA LEU A 119 7.95 -11.62 -2.74
C LEU A 119 7.11 -10.41 -2.31
N ALA A 120 7.50 -9.21 -2.78
CA ALA A 120 6.77 -7.99 -2.51
C ALA A 120 5.69 -7.74 -3.57
N ARG A 121 4.50 -7.38 -3.11
CA ARG A 121 3.39 -6.86 -3.90
C ARG A 121 2.88 -5.58 -3.27
N VAL A 122 2.13 -4.78 -4.00
CA VAL A 122 1.58 -3.51 -3.53
C VAL A 122 0.07 -3.60 -3.47
N LEU A 123 -0.54 -3.03 -2.45
CA LEU A 123 -1.99 -2.80 -2.45
C LEU A 123 -2.32 -1.73 -3.49
N ALA A 124 -3.06 -2.11 -4.53
CA ALA A 124 -3.45 -1.20 -5.61
C ALA A 124 -4.30 -0.04 -5.05
N GLY A 125 -3.83 1.20 -5.23
CA GLY A 125 -4.46 2.39 -4.68
C GLY A 125 -4.33 2.55 -3.17
N GLY A 126 -3.49 1.76 -2.51
CA GLY A 126 -3.13 1.91 -1.11
C GLY A 126 -4.29 1.82 -0.12
N GLN A 127 -4.11 2.47 1.04
CA GLN A 127 -5.15 2.58 2.07
C GLN A 127 -6.40 3.30 1.54
N ASP A 128 -6.22 4.32 0.70
CA ASP A 128 -7.37 5.05 0.12
C ASP A 128 -8.32 4.12 -0.64
N ALA A 129 -7.77 3.20 -1.45
CA ALA A 129 -8.59 2.25 -2.20
C ALA A 129 -9.21 1.17 -1.30
N TRP A 130 -8.55 0.80 -0.19
CA TRP A 130 -9.11 -0.12 0.81
C TRP A 130 -10.33 0.51 1.48
N SER A 131 -10.20 1.75 1.97
CA SER A 131 -11.27 2.51 2.59
C SER A 131 -12.43 2.79 1.62
N ALA A 132 -12.12 3.17 0.38
CA ALA A 132 -13.12 3.38 -0.67
C ALA A 132 -13.90 2.11 -1.04
N ALA A 133 -13.29 0.93 -0.84
CA ALA A 133 -13.95 -0.35 -1.03
C ALA A 133 -14.84 -0.77 0.16
N LEU A 134 -14.90 0.05 1.22
CA LEU A 134 -15.66 -0.19 2.46
C LEU A 134 -15.30 -1.52 3.12
N LEU A 135 -14.02 -1.88 3.10
CA LEU A 135 -13.51 -3.09 3.74
C LEU A 135 -13.24 -2.84 5.22
N PRO A 136 -13.18 -3.89 6.06
CA PRO A 136 -12.87 -3.74 7.49
C PRO A 136 -11.54 -3.04 7.72
N GLU A 137 -11.51 -2.15 8.71
CA GLU A 137 -10.34 -1.39 9.13
C GLU A 137 -10.14 -1.53 10.63
N ASP A 138 -8.87 -1.55 11.05
CA ASP A 138 -8.48 -1.39 12.45
C ASP A 138 -8.01 0.05 12.68
N THR A 139 -8.02 0.49 13.93
CA THR A 139 -7.61 1.84 14.36
C THR A 139 -6.72 1.76 15.61
N GLY A 140 -5.90 2.78 15.83
CA GLY A 140 -5.05 2.89 17.01
C GLY A 140 -3.76 2.09 16.91
N ASP A 141 -3.17 1.79 18.06
CA ASP A 141 -1.86 1.16 18.16
C ASP A 141 -1.81 -0.25 17.57
N TYR A 142 -0.65 -0.59 17.02
CA TYR A 142 -0.37 -1.93 16.53
C TYR A 142 -0.58 -2.99 17.63
N ALA A 143 -1.54 -3.86 17.41
CA ALA A 143 -1.77 -5.02 18.24
C ALA A 143 -1.33 -6.30 17.48
N PRO A 144 -0.21 -6.93 17.89
CA PRO A 144 0.19 -8.17 17.24
C PRO A 144 -0.90 -9.21 17.40
N PRO A 145 -1.20 -10.01 16.34
CA PRO A 145 -2.21 -11.05 16.44
C PRO A 145 -1.86 -11.95 17.63
N LYS A 146 -2.84 -12.14 18.52
CA LYS A 146 -2.69 -13.06 19.65
C LYS A 146 -2.29 -14.41 19.05
N SER A 147 -1.07 -14.86 19.33
CA SER A 147 -0.69 -16.23 19.02
C SER A 147 -1.79 -17.09 19.64
N ALA A 148 -2.43 -17.94 18.83
CA ALA A 148 -3.32 -18.96 19.39
C ALA A 148 -2.48 -19.78 20.37
N ALA A 149 -2.52 -19.40 21.63
CA ALA A 149 -1.94 -20.17 22.71
C ALA A 149 -2.78 -21.46 22.81
N GLY A 150 -2.28 -22.53 22.22
CA GLY A 150 -2.95 -23.82 22.30
C GLY A 150 -2.85 -24.64 21.01
N GLY A 151 -1.66 -24.96 20.57
CA GLY A 151 -1.41 -25.96 19.55
C GLY A 151 -0.02 -26.49 19.77
N GLY A 152 0.08 -27.51 20.60
CA GLY A 152 1.34 -28.16 20.94
C GLY A 152 2.11 -28.61 19.73
N CYS A 153 3.41 -28.52 19.82
CA CYS A 153 4.35 -29.26 18.97
C CYS A 153 3.98 -30.74 18.94
N LEU A 154 3.76 -31.26 17.76
CA LEU A 154 4.05 -32.66 17.39
C LEU A 154 4.78 -32.63 16.07
#